data_0a92ad926832fdbd0b0310f94b3f3387
#
_entry.id   0a92ad926832fdbd0b0310f94b3f3387
#
_cell.length_a   1.000
_cell.length_b   1.000
_cell.length_c   1.000
_cell.angle_alpha   90.00
_cell.angle_beta   90.00
_cell.angle_gamma   90.00
#
_symmetry.space_group_name_H-M   'P 1'
#
loop_
_entity.id
_entity.type
_entity.pdbx_description
1 polymer ?
#
loop_
_entity_poly.entity_id
_entity_poly.type
_entity_poly.pdbx_seq_one_letter_code
_entity_poly.pdbx_strand_id
1 'polypeptide(L)'
;EGEADEDDLEGSDASEDRRSDEDRPEWEERGLVEDSQEESWDEQDDAKSDVKEEHLSQEDDTAKDMPPPKYVPPALRGKASDPTSLEQQKLRRHINGQLNRLAEGNLDTIVSELDALYQTYSRGDVTAYITEQCLDTITAQMNLSESIIVLYAALLTAMHRIVGAEFAAHVLQVCISRFMTTYGRLLQADSHASTRECVNLVTLLCHLFNEKILSDVILYDMVRLFLGQSF
;
A
#
# COMPACT_ATOMS: atom_id res chain seq x y z
N GLU A 1 -30.09 72.26 20.37
CA GLU A 1 -31.19 72.83 19.59
C GLU A 1 -31.45 71.98 18.39
N GLY A 2 -32.72 71.47 18.31
CA GLY A 2 -33.36 70.87 17.20
C GLY A 2 -33.35 69.35 17.27
N GLU A 3 -34.23 68.70 18.01
CA GLU A 3 -35.64 68.29 17.72
C GLU A 3 -35.77 67.50 16.39
N ALA A 4 -36.03 66.17 16.56
CA ALA A 4 -37.29 65.44 16.32
C ALA A 4 -37.62 65.26 14.84
N ASP A 5 -37.83 63.98 14.45
CA ASP A 5 -39.16 63.45 14.19
C ASP A 5 -39.12 61.97 13.87
N GLU A 6 -39.98 61.22 14.52
CA GLU A 6 -40.48 59.92 14.26
C GLU A 6 -41.20 59.87 12.89
N ASP A 7 -41.12 58.75 12.17
CA ASP A 7 -42.31 58.22 11.52
C ASP A 7 -42.16 56.74 11.15
N ASP A 8 -43.04 55.98 11.72
CA ASP A 8 -43.47 54.61 11.38
C ASP A 8 -43.75 54.45 9.89
N LEU A 9 -43.47 53.29 9.37
CA LEU A 9 -44.43 52.59 8.51
C LEU A 9 -44.05 51.08 8.43
N GLU A 10 -44.94 50.27 8.93
CA GLU A 10 -45.14 48.87 8.69
C GLU A 10 -45.32 48.55 7.19
N GLY A 11 -44.73 47.47 6.75
CA GLY A 11 -44.93 46.93 5.41
C GLY A 11 -44.55 45.47 5.38
N SER A 12 -45.44 44.63 5.89
CA SER A 12 -45.48 43.19 5.64
C SER A 12 -45.62 42.90 4.13
N ASP A 13 -44.65 42.20 3.57
CA ASP A 13 -44.93 41.49 2.34
C ASP A 13 -44.30 40.10 2.40
N ALA A 14 -45.19 39.13 2.68
CA ALA A 14 -44.90 37.70 2.61
C ALA A 14 -45.04 37.28 1.12
N SER A 15 -43.92 37.23 0.43
CA SER A 15 -43.85 36.55 -0.86
C SER A 15 -43.49 35.10 -0.65
N GLU A 16 -44.47 34.23 -0.73
CA GLU A 16 -44.37 32.81 -0.86
C GLU A 16 -43.53 32.46 -2.13
N ASP A 17 -42.30 32.08 -1.92
CA ASP A 17 -41.43 31.54 -2.98
C ASP A 17 -41.83 30.06 -3.23
N ARG A 18 -42.77 29.87 -4.14
CA ARG A 18 -43.10 28.57 -4.74
C ARG A 18 -41.92 28.12 -5.58
N ARG A 19 -40.98 27.39 -4.99
CA ARG A 19 -40.00 26.63 -5.75
C ARG A 19 -40.71 25.48 -6.43
N SER A 20 -40.75 25.54 -7.76
CA SER A 20 -41.18 24.49 -8.65
C SER A 20 -40.30 23.24 -8.50
N ASP A 21 -40.95 22.10 -8.32
CA ASP A 21 -40.38 20.74 -8.17
C ASP A 21 -39.79 20.18 -9.50
N GLU A 22 -39.14 20.96 -10.35
CA GLU A 22 -38.67 20.52 -11.65
C GLU A 22 -37.15 20.31 -11.80
N ASP A 23 -36.34 20.46 -10.73
CA ASP A 23 -34.89 20.21 -10.78
C ASP A 23 -34.45 19.04 -9.85
N ARG A 24 -35.13 17.90 -9.96
CA ARG A 24 -34.68 16.66 -9.35
C ARG A 24 -33.84 15.88 -10.36
N PRO A 25 -32.52 15.64 -10.14
CA PRO A 25 -31.73 14.93 -11.13
C PRO A 25 -32.12 13.45 -11.21
N GLU A 26 -32.30 12.97 -12.45
CA GLU A 26 -32.78 11.63 -12.88
C GLU A 26 -31.91 10.43 -12.44
N TRP A 27 -30.97 10.58 -11.50
CA TRP A 27 -30.13 9.45 -11.08
C TRP A 27 -30.62 8.71 -9.82
N GLU A 28 -31.72 9.15 -9.19
CA GLU A 28 -32.26 8.51 -7.98
C GLU A 28 -33.18 7.32 -8.25
N GLU A 29 -33.47 6.97 -9.50
CA GLU A 29 -34.36 5.85 -9.87
C GLU A 29 -33.70 4.69 -10.60
N ARG A 30 -32.39 4.46 -10.38
CA ARG A 30 -31.85 3.16 -10.80
C ARG A 30 -31.67 2.26 -9.61
N GLY A 31 -32.70 1.44 -9.46
CA GLY A 31 -32.92 0.42 -8.47
C GLY A 31 -31.68 -0.39 -8.11
N LEU A 32 -31.61 -0.63 -6.83
CA LEU A 32 -30.96 -1.75 -6.19
C LEU A 32 -31.26 -3.04 -6.96
N VAL A 33 -30.31 -3.51 -7.75
CA VAL A 33 -30.25 -4.91 -8.16
C VAL A 33 -29.28 -5.57 -7.20
N GLU A 34 -29.83 -6.24 -6.21
CA GLU A 34 -29.13 -7.23 -5.40
C GLU A 34 -28.70 -8.36 -6.33
N ASP A 35 -27.44 -8.38 -6.72
CA ASP A 35 -26.82 -9.58 -7.27
C ASP A 35 -25.97 -10.21 -6.19
N SER A 36 -26.65 -11.07 -5.42
CA SER A 36 -26.05 -11.97 -4.45
C SER A 36 -25.40 -13.13 -5.21
N GLN A 37 -24.15 -12.97 -5.63
CA GLN A 37 -23.32 -14.13 -5.96
C GLN A 37 -22.38 -14.38 -4.80
N GLU A 38 -22.85 -15.19 -3.88
CA GLU A 38 -22.02 -15.93 -2.92
C GLU A 38 -21.12 -16.88 -3.70
N GLU A 39 -19.89 -16.48 -3.97
CA GLU A 39 -18.85 -17.42 -4.36
C GLU A 39 -18.40 -18.19 -3.12
N SER A 40 -18.97 -19.38 -2.99
CA SER A 40 -18.59 -20.44 -2.10
C SER A 40 -17.14 -20.88 -2.42
N TRP A 41 -16.22 -20.55 -1.54
CA TRP A 41 -14.88 -21.12 -1.54
C TRP A 41 -14.95 -22.49 -0.88
N ASP A 42 -14.90 -23.55 -1.70
CA ASP A 42 -14.77 -24.94 -1.25
C ASP A 42 -13.48 -25.09 -0.42
N GLU A 43 -13.65 -25.22 0.88
CA GLU A 43 -12.66 -25.84 1.76
C GLU A 43 -12.57 -27.34 1.43
N GLN A 44 -11.56 -27.74 0.71
CA GLN A 44 -11.22 -29.16 0.59
C GLN A 44 -10.52 -29.61 1.88
N ASP A 45 -11.30 -30.19 2.75
CA ASP A 45 -10.88 -31.01 3.86
C ASP A 45 -10.11 -32.23 3.33
N ASP A 46 -8.83 -32.32 3.65
CA ASP A 46 -8.04 -33.54 3.53
C ASP A 46 -8.50 -34.55 4.59
N ALA A 47 -9.41 -35.41 4.19
CA ALA A 47 -9.85 -36.53 4.99
C ALA A 47 -8.73 -37.57 5.14
N LYS A 48 -8.35 -37.79 6.37
CA LYS A 48 -7.58 -38.91 6.88
C LYS A 48 -8.20 -40.22 6.40
N SER A 49 -7.44 -41.07 5.69
CA SER A 49 -7.73 -42.47 5.55
C SER A 49 -6.75 -43.28 6.42
N ASP A 50 -7.31 -43.72 7.56
CA ASP A 50 -6.76 -44.85 8.31
C ASP A 50 -6.81 -46.09 7.46
N VAL A 51 -5.68 -46.70 7.17
CA VAL A 51 -5.62 -48.08 6.66
C VAL A 51 -4.79 -48.91 7.61
N LYS A 52 -5.49 -49.90 8.14
CA LYS A 52 -5.08 -50.95 9.05
C LYS A 52 -3.83 -51.66 8.62
N GLU A 53 -2.98 -51.94 9.63
CA GLU A 53 -2.01 -53.00 9.61
C GLU A 53 -2.70 -54.36 9.51
N GLU A 54 -2.28 -55.19 8.56
CA GLU A 54 -2.30 -56.63 8.68
C GLU A 54 -1.02 -57.23 8.08
N HIS A 55 -0.31 -57.84 8.96
CA HIS A 55 0.75 -58.79 8.93
C HIS A 55 0.59 -59.82 7.82
N LEU A 56 1.66 -60.09 7.05
CA LEU A 56 2.12 -61.47 6.79
C LEU A 56 3.47 -61.46 6.07
N SER A 57 4.37 -62.14 6.71
CA SER A 57 5.68 -62.56 6.28
C SER A 57 5.63 -63.34 4.96
N GLN A 58 6.53 -62.99 4.04
CA GLN A 58 7.22 -64.06 3.22
C GLN A 58 8.47 -63.43 2.58
N GLU A 59 9.60 -63.97 2.95
CA GLU A 59 10.87 -63.84 2.28
C GLU A 59 10.74 -64.35 0.86
N ASP A 60 11.13 -63.58 -0.13
CA ASP A 60 11.64 -64.12 -1.39
C ASP A 60 12.64 -63.16 -2.05
N ASP A 61 13.77 -63.77 -2.31
CA ASP A 61 15.00 -63.24 -2.84
C ASP A 61 14.85 -63.03 -4.36
N THR A 62 14.69 -61.76 -4.81
CA THR A 62 15.00 -61.38 -6.18
C THR A 62 15.53 -59.98 -6.27
N ALA A 63 16.84 -59.88 -6.12
CA ALA A 63 17.59 -58.71 -6.63
C ALA A 63 17.49 -58.69 -8.17
N LYS A 64 16.65 -57.79 -8.75
CA LYS A 64 16.83 -57.34 -10.15
C LYS A 64 16.06 -56.03 -10.42
N ASP A 65 16.84 -55.09 -10.97
CA ASP A 65 16.41 -53.97 -11.81
C ASP A 65 15.61 -52.81 -11.14
N MET A 66 16.27 -52.12 -10.26
CA MET A 66 16.00 -50.67 -10.14
C MET A 66 16.81 -49.96 -11.22
N PRO A 67 16.18 -49.20 -12.14
CA PRO A 67 16.93 -48.37 -13.07
C PRO A 67 17.77 -47.37 -12.27
N PRO A 68 19.03 -47.10 -12.68
CA PRO A 68 19.89 -46.17 -11.96
C PRO A 68 19.18 -44.79 -11.88
N PRO A 69 19.28 -44.04 -10.76
CA PRO A 69 18.65 -42.73 -10.62
C PRO A 69 19.11 -41.87 -11.80
N LYS A 70 18.15 -41.38 -12.58
CA LYS A 70 18.42 -40.51 -13.73
C LYS A 70 19.29 -39.38 -13.25
N TYR A 71 20.52 -39.28 -13.76
CA TYR A 71 21.41 -38.17 -13.52
C TYR A 71 20.71 -36.87 -13.93
N VAL A 72 20.39 -35.99 -12.95
CA VAL A 72 19.89 -34.63 -13.17
C VAL A 72 21.11 -33.74 -13.18
N PRO A 73 21.40 -33.06 -14.33
CA PRO A 73 22.50 -32.10 -14.39
C PRO A 73 22.37 -31.03 -13.30
N PRO A 74 23.48 -30.52 -12.73
CA PRO A 74 23.45 -29.49 -11.70
C PRO A 74 22.66 -28.25 -12.09
N ALA A 75 22.57 -27.93 -13.39
CA ALA A 75 21.76 -26.81 -13.91
C ALA A 75 20.24 -27.08 -13.88
N LEU A 76 19.81 -28.35 -13.80
CA LEU A 76 18.40 -28.77 -13.69
C LEU A 76 18.03 -29.29 -12.31
N ARG A 77 18.99 -29.43 -11.41
CA ARG A 77 18.68 -29.46 -9.97
C ARG A 77 18.06 -28.13 -9.67
N GLY A 78 16.71 -28.09 -9.77
CA GLY A 78 15.94 -26.90 -9.49
C GLY A 78 16.56 -26.25 -8.28
N LYS A 79 16.75 -24.93 -8.31
CA LYS A 79 17.13 -24.13 -7.17
C LYS A 79 16.39 -24.71 -5.99
N ALA A 80 17.07 -25.53 -5.19
CA ALA A 80 16.61 -25.80 -3.84
C ALA A 80 16.41 -24.38 -3.33
N SER A 81 15.15 -23.97 -3.20
CA SER A 81 14.81 -22.64 -2.73
C SER A 81 15.49 -22.55 -1.38
N ASP A 82 16.56 -21.72 -1.31
CA ASP A 82 17.26 -21.47 -0.07
C ASP A 82 16.20 -21.21 0.99
N PRO A 83 16.24 -21.85 2.15
CA PRO A 83 15.25 -21.62 3.22
C PRO A 83 15.07 -20.12 3.49
N THR A 84 16.13 -19.34 3.38
CA THR A 84 16.13 -17.87 3.44
C THR A 84 15.23 -17.24 2.35
N SER A 85 15.25 -17.76 1.13
CA SER A 85 14.40 -17.30 0.02
C SER A 85 12.91 -17.57 0.28
N LEU A 86 12.56 -18.68 0.89
CA LEU A 86 11.18 -19.02 1.26
C LEU A 86 10.68 -18.15 2.41
N GLU A 87 11.51 -17.87 3.40
CA GLU A 87 11.16 -16.97 4.51
C GLU A 87 10.96 -15.53 4.01
N GLN A 88 11.83 -15.02 3.15
CA GLN A 88 11.67 -13.72 2.52
C GLN A 88 10.39 -13.64 1.69
N GLN A 89 10.04 -14.70 0.97
CA GLN A 89 8.81 -14.73 0.19
C GLN A 89 7.56 -14.73 1.09
N LYS A 90 7.59 -15.43 2.24
CA LYS A 90 6.52 -15.38 3.25
C LYS A 90 6.38 -13.98 3.82
N LEU A 91 7.51 -13.35 4.20
CA LEU A 91 7.53 -11.98 4.72
C LEU A 91 6.91 -10.99 3.73
N ARG A 92 7.32 -11.03 2.45
CA ARG A 92 6.75 -10.18 1.39
C ARG A 92 5.24 -10.36 1.25
N ARG A 93 4.76 -11.61 1.21
CA ARG A 93 3.32 -11.90 1.13
C ARG A 93 2.55 -11.36 2.33
N HIS A 94 3.12 -11.48 3.52
CA HIS A 94 2.50 -10.98 4.74
C HIS A 94 2.39 -9.45 4.70
N ILE A 95 3.50 -8.74 4.43
CA ILE A 95 3.51 -7.28 4.32
C ILE A 95 2.51 -6.80 3.26
N ASN A 96 2.52 -7.41 2.07
CA ASN A 96 1.57 -7.06 1.00
C ASN A 96 0.12 -7.27 1.44
N GLY A 97 -0.18 -8.39 2.12
CA GLY A 97 -1.50 -8.66 2.65
C GLY A 97 -1.98 -7.61 3.65
N GLN A 98 -1.09 -7.11 4.49
CA GLN A 98 -1.40 -6.04 5.44
C GLN A 98 -1.62 -4.70 4.74
N LEU A 99 -0.70 -4.30 3.86
CA LEU A 99 -0.78 -3.01 3.17
C LEU A 99 -1.97 -2.92 2.20
N ASN A 100 -2.38 -4.03 1.59
CA ASN A 100 -3.57 -4.07 0.73
C ASN A 100 -4.89 -3.84 1.50
N ARG A 101 -4.90 -4.09 2.81
CA ARG A 101 -6.07 -3.87 3.68
C ARG A 101 -6.00 -2.55 4.45
N LEU A 102 -4.94 -1.76 4.21
CA LEU A 102 -4.71 -0.51 4.92
C LEU A 102 -5.85 0.49 4.68
N ALA A 103 -6.46 0.95 5.76
CA ALA A 103 -7.50 1.97 5.80
C ALA A 103 -7.36 2.81 7.07
N GLU A 104 -7.96 4.00 7.10
CA GLU A 104 -7.89 4.89 8.27
C GLU A 104 -8.35 4.18 9.56
N GLY A 105 -9.44 3.42 9.48
CA GLY A 105 -10.02 2.74 10.65
C GLY A 105 -9.23 1.55 11.18
N ASN A 106 -8.21 1.05 10.46
CA ASN A 106 -7.42 -0.10 10.87
C ASN A 106 -5.91 0.18 10.95
N LEU A 107 -5.50 1.43 10.80
CA LEU A 107 -4.09 1.83 10.80
C LEU A 107 -3.33 1.30 12.02
N ASP A 108 -3.87 1.47 13.23
CA ASP A 108 -3.24 1.03 14.48
C ASP A 108 -3.03 -0.49 14.52
N THR A 109 -4.01 -1.24 14.03
CA THR A 109 -3.92 -2.71 13.93
C THR A 109 -2.81 -3.11 12.95
N ILE A 110 -2.78 -2.52 11.76
CA ILE A 110 -1.76 -2.80 10.75
C ILE A 110 -0.36 -2.45 11.27
N VAL A 111 -0.20 -1.30 11.93
CA VAL A 111 1.07 -0.88 12.54
C VAL A 111 1.53 -1.92 13.57
N SER A 112 0.62 -2.41 14.44
CA SER A 112 0.95 -3.41 15.45
C SER A 112 1.35 -4.75 14.82
N GLU A 113 0.69 -5.17 13.75
CA GLU A 113 1.01 -6.40 13.02
C GLU A 113 2.35 -6.29 12.28
N LEU A 114 2.67 -5.12 11.70
CA LEU A 114 3.97 -4.86 11.08
C LEU A 114 5.10 -4.80 12.12
N ASP A 115 4.86 -4.22 13.31
CA ASP A 115 5.84 -4.20 14.40
C ASP A 115 6.17 -5.63 14.88
N ALA A 116 5.16 -6.50 14.97
CA ALA A 116 5.38 -7.90 15.34
C ALA A 116 6.35 -8.64 14.40
N LEU A 117 6.44 -8.24 13.12
CA LEU A 117 7.38 -8.83 12.17
C LEU A 117 8.84 -8.54 12.53
N TYR A 118 9.13 -7.41 13.17
CA TYR A 118 10.48 -7.08 13.63
C TYR A 118 10.99 -8.00 14.75
N GLN A 119 10.10 -8.74 15.41
CA GLN A 119 10.46 -9.75 16.40
C GLN A 119 10.81 -11.09 15.75
N THR A 120 10.33 -11.34 14.54
CA THR A 120 10.43 -12.65 13.88
C THR A 120 11.47 -12.64 12.75
N TYR A 121 11.59 -11.52 12.04
CA TYR A 121 12.43 -11.39 10.85
C TYR A 121 13.54 -10.38 11.04
N SER A 122 14.51 -10.37 10.11
CA SER A 122 15.60 -9.38 10.08
C SER A 122 15.03 -7.96 9.97
N ARG A 123 15.49 -7.06 10.85
CA ARG A 123 15.06 -5.65 10.84
C ARG A 123 15.27 -4.99 9.47
N GLY A 124 16.42 -5.27 8.84
CA GLY A 124 16.74 -4.73 7.52
C GLY A 124 15.76 -5.19 6.44
N ASP A 125 15.43 -6.50 6.43
CA ASP A 125 14.50 -7.06 5.44
C ASP A 125 13.08 -6.51 5.63
N VAL A 126 12.58 -6.46 6.88
CA VAL A 126 11.25 -5.90 7.18
C VAL A 126 11.18 -4.44 6.76
N THR A 127 12.17 -3.62 7.14
CA THR A 127 12.25 -2.21 6.76
C THR A 127 12.28 -2.03 5.24
N ALA A 128 13.11 -2.80 4.55
CA ALA A 128 13.22 -2.72 3.10
C ALA A 128 11.92 -3.09 2.40
N TYR A 129 11.26 -4.19 2.80
CA TYR A 129 10.02 -4.63 2.16
C TYR A 129 8.83 -3.70 2.44
N ILE A 130 8.69 -3.17 3.66
CA ILE A 130 7.66 -2.17 3.96
C ILE A 130 7.87 -0.94 3.09
N THR A 131 9.10 -0.43 3.04
CA THR A 131 9.45 0.76 2.25
C THR A 131 9.19 0.55 0.76
N GLU A 132 9.71 -0.56 0.21
CA GLU A 132 9.54 -0.91 -1.21
C GLU A 132 8.05 -1.00 -1.58
N GLN A 133 7.27 -1.74 -0.80
CA GLN A 133 5.85 -1.93 -1.07
C GLN A 133 5.03 -0.65 -0.96
N CYS A 134 5.30 0.20 0.04
CA CYS A 134 4.64 1.50 0.15
C CYS A 134 4.94 2.39 -1.06
N LEU A 135 6.21 2.50 -1.44
CA LEU A 135 6.62 3.33 -2.58
C LEU A 135 6.13 2.76 -3.91
N ASP A 136 6.10 1.43 -4.07
CA ASP A 136 5.55 0.79 -5.28
C ASP A 136 4.06 1.10 -5.44
N THR A 137 3.29 1.02 -4.35
CA THR A 137 1.86 1.37 -4.39
C THR A 137 1.65 2.84 -4.76
N ILE A 138 2.45 3.75 -4.20
CA ILE A 138 2.36 5.20 -4.48
C ILE A 138 2.76 5.53 -5.91
N THR A 139 3.73 4.81 -6.48
CA THR A 139 4.26 5.11 -7.82
C THR A 139 3.56 4.36 -8.95
N ALA A 140 3.00 3.17 -8.69
CA ALA A 140 2.37 2.34 -9.71
C ALA A 140 1.04 2.90 -10.22
N GLN A 141 0.33 3.69 -9.43
CA GLN A 141 -1.02 4.15 -9.77
C GLN A 141 -0.98 5.56 -10.38
N MET A 142 -1.45 5.67 -11.62
CA MET A 142 -1.51 6.95 -12.34
C MET A 142 -2.52 7.95 -11.75
N ASN A 143 -3.58 7.46 -11.09
CA ASN A 143 -4.65 8.27 -10.50
C ASN A 143 -4.81 7.97 -9.01
N LEU A 144 -3.69 7.93 -8.27
CA LEU A 144 -3.74 7.74 -6.83
C LEU A 144 -4.39 8.96 -6.16
N SER A 145 -5.37 8.70 -5.29
CA SER A 145 -5.97 9.75 -4.46
C SER A 145 -4.96 10.27 -3.44
N GLU A 146 -4.95 11.57 -3.21
CA GLU A 146 -4.10 12.19 -2.17
C GLU A 146 -4.38 11.58 -0.79
N SER A 147 -5.62 11.24 -0.48
CA SER A 147 -5.98 10.59 0.80
C SER A 147 -5.23 9.27 1.03
N ILE A 148 -4.94 8.52 -0.03
CA ILE A 148 -4.14 7.29 0.07
C ILE A 148 -2.68 7.65 0.37
N ILE A 149 -2.12 8.68 -0.26
CA ILE A 149 -0.74 9.13 0.02
C ILE A 149 -0.63 9.59 1.48
N VAL A 150 -1.63 10.33 1.99
CA VAL A 150 -1.72 10.75 3.40
C VAL A 150 -1.74 9.53 4.32
N LEU A 151 -2.54 8.51 3.99
CA LEU A 151 -2.64 7.29 4.77
C LEU A 151 -1.30 6.53 4.84
N TYR A 152 -0.59 6.42 3.72
CA TYR A 152 0.75 5.84 3.70
C TYR A 152 1.77 6.70 4.46
N ALA A 153 1.70 8.03 4.38
CA ALA A 153 2.53 8.91 5.18
C ALA A 153 2.29 8.73 6.67
N ALA A 154 1.03 8.60 7.10
CA ALA A 154 0.66 8.30 8.48
C ALA A 154 1.20 6.95 8.95
N LEU A 155 1.10 5.90 8.11
CA LEU A 155 1.69 4.58 8.37
C LEU A 155 3.20 4.67 8.58
N LEU A 156 3.92 5.30 7.64
CA LEU A 156 5.38 5.45 7.71
C LEU A 156 5.80 6.26 8.96
N THR A 157 4.99 7.26 9.33
CA THR A 157 5.18 8.04 10.54
C THR A 157 5.00 7.21 11.81
N ALA A 158 3.94 6.41 11.86
CA ALA A 158 3.69 5.51 12.99
C ALA A 158 4.84 4.48 13.14
N MET A 159 5.26 3.88 12.03
CA MET A 159 6.38 2.95 12.02
C MET A 159 7.69 3.62 12.45
N HIS A 160 7.96 4.85 12.00
CA HIS A 160 9.12 5.62 12.49
C HIS A 160 9.10 5.81 14.01
N ARG A 161 7.95 6.11 14.60
CA ARG A 161 7.83 6.31 16.06
C ARG A 161 8.10 5.04 16.86
N ILE A 162 7.80 3.87 16.30
CA ILE A 162 7.98 2.57 16.94
C ILE A 162 9.39 2.00 16.67
N VAL A 163 9.78 1.95 15.40
CA VAL A 163 11.03 1.31 14.97
C VAL A 163 12.24 2.23 15.20
N GLY A 164 12.07 3.54 15.01
CA GLY A 164 13.10 4.55 15.25
C GLY A 164 13.64 5.23 14.01
N ALA A 165 14.68 6.05 14.20
CA ALA A 165 15.23 6.94 13.17
C ALA A 165 15.84 6.20 11.97
N GLU A 166 16.36 4.98 12.16
CA GLU A 166 16.93 4.16 11.08
C GLU A 166 15.89 3.81 10.03
N PHE A 167 14.65 3.51 10.47
CA PHE A 167 13.53 3.27 9.57
C PHE A 167 13.24 4.50 8.69
N ALA A 168 13.09 5.67 9.32
CA ALA A 168 12.82 6.91 8.60
C ALA A 168 13.96 7.26 7.63
N ALA A 169 15.22 7.12 8.04
CA ALA A 169 16.38 7.36 7.19
C ALA A 169 16.35 6.46 5.94
N HIS A 170 16.02 5.17 6.10
CA HIS A 170 15.90 4.24 4.99
C HIS A 170 14.76 4.64 4.04
N VAL A 171 13.57 4.94 4.57
CA VAL A 171 12.41 5.40 3.79
C VAL A 171 12.76 6.64 2.98
N LEU A 172 13.34 7.65 3.61
CA LEU A 172 13.73 8.90 2.95
C LEU A 172 14.78 8.67 1.87
N GLN A 173 15.80 7.87 2.16
CA GLN A 173 16.86 7.54 1.19
C GLN A 173 16.28 6.88 -0.06
N VAL A 174 15.41 5.88 0.09
CA VAL A 174 14.82 5.15 -1.04
C VAL A 174 13.84 6.07 -1.80
N CYS A 175 13.02 6.84 -1.09
CA CYS A 175 12.06 7.77 -1.69
C CYS A 175 12.77 8.84 -2.53
N ILE A 176 13.80 9.50 -1.98
CA ILE A 176 14.58 10.53 -2.68
C ILE A 176 15.34 9.94 -3.86
N SER A 177 15.95 8.76 -3.71
CA SER A 177 16.64 8.08 -4.81
C SER A 177 15.69 7.74 -5.95
N ARG A 178 14.48 7.26 -5.64
CA ARG A 178 13.44 6.95 -6.63
C ARG A 178 12.95 8.23 -7.32
N PHE A 179 12.73 9.30 -6.55
CA PHE A 179 12.36 10.60 -7.07
C PHE A 179 13.42 11.14 -8.06
N MET A 180 14.70 11.16 -7.67
CA MET A 180 15.79 11.65 -8.52
C MET A 180 15.91 10.86 -9.82
N THR A 181 15.74 9.53 -9.74
CA THR A 181 15.77 8.67 -10.93
C THR A 181 14.58 8.97 -11.86
N THR A 182 13.38 9.12 -11.32
CA THR A 182 12.17 9.40 -12.11
C THR A 182 12.21 10.82 -12.68
N TYR A 183 12.68 11.80 -11.91
CA TYR A 183 12.87 13.17 -12.35
C TYR A 183 13.90 13.26 -13.50
N GLY A 184 15.01 12.52 -13.40
CA GLY A 184 16.00 12.42 -14.49
C GLY A 184 15.41 11.81 -15.77
N ARG A 185 14.52 10.82 -15.65
CA ARG A 185 13.78 10.27 -16.81
C ARG A 185 12.81 11.28 -17.41
N LEU A 186 12.11 12.05 -16.55
CA LEU A 186 11.19 13.09 -16.98
C LEU A 186 11.89 14.17 -17.80
N LEU A 187 13.10 14.58 -17.41
CA LEU A 187 13.88 15.58 -18.16
C LEU A 187 14.38 15.08 -19.52
N GLN A 188 14.52 13.77 -19.71
CA GLN A 188 15.01 13.17 -20.95
C GLN A 188 13.88 12.79 -21.93
N ALA A 189 12.73 12.41 -21.42
CA ALA A 189 11.59 11.99 -22.21
C ALA A 189 10.31 12.47 -21.53
N ASP A 190 9.59 13.36 -22.19
CA ASP A 190 8.32 13.88 -21.66
C ASP A 190 7.28 12.75 -21.59
N SER A 191 7.24 12.06 -20.44
CA SER A 191 6.37 10.93 -20.18
C SER A 191 5.36 11.29 -19.09
N HIS A 192 4.07 11.24 -19.43
CA HIS A 192 2.98 11.47 -18.46
C HIS A 192 3.06 10.54 -17.25
N ALA A 193 3.52 9.29 -17.43
CA ALA A 193 3.71 8.34 -16.34
C ALA A 193 4.78 8.83 -15.35
N SER A 194 5.95 9.26 -15.85
CA SER A 194 7.02 9.80 -15.02
C SER A 194 6.60 11.08 -14.30
N THR A 195 5.78 11.92 -14.92
CA THR A 195 5.23 13.13 -14.28
C THR A 195 4.38 12.79 -13.07
N ARG A 196 3.46 11.82 -13.21
CA ARG A 196 2.59 11.41 -12.09
C ARG A 196 3.37 10.74 -10.96
N GLU A 197 4.31 9.88 -11.30
CA GLU A 197 5.20 9.26 -10.31
C GLU A 197 5.97 10.33 -9.52
N CYS A 198 6.55 11.33 -10.19
CA CYS A 198 7.22 12.45 -9.52
C CYS A 198 6.26 13.23 -8.60
N VAL A 199 5.06 13.56 -9.07
CA VAL A 199 4.06 14.28 -8.27
C VAL A 199 3.70 13.51 -7.02
N ASN A 200 3.41 12.21 -7.14
CA ASN A 200 3.05 11.38 -6.00
C ASN A 200 4.19 11.29 -4.97
N LEU A 201 5.45 11.14 -5.42
CA LEU A 201 6.61 11.12 -4.53
C LEU A 201 6.84 12.45 -3.83
N VAL A 202 6.69 13.59 -4.54
CA VAL A 202 6.78 14.93 -3.94
C VAL A 202 5.66 15.13 -2.91
N THR A 203 4.44 14.73 -3.22
CA THR A 203 3.30 14.80 -2.30
C THR A 203 3.58 13.99 -1.04
N LEU A 204 4.10 12.76 -1.17
CA LEU A 204 4.52 11.96 -0.02
C LEU A 204 5.58 12.68 0.81
N LEU A 205 6.63 13.24 0.19
CA LEU A 205 7.69 13.97 0.92
C LEU A 205 7.15 15.19 1.64
N CYS A 206 6.18 15.92 1.06
CA CYS A 206 5.50 17.03 1.72
C CYS A 206 4.72 16.57 2.96
N HIS A 207 4.02 15.44 2.89
CA HIS A 207 3.32 14.88 4.05
C HIS A 207 4.30 14.40 5.12
N LEU A 208 5.41 13.73 4.75
CA LEU A 208 6.46 13.33 5.70
C LEU A 208 7.13 14.55 6.37
N PHE A 209 7.23 15.68 5.67
CA PHE A 209 7.66 16.95 6.28
C PHE A 209 6.64 17.48 7.29
N ASN A 210 5.35 17.46 6.98
CA ASN A 210 4.29 17.86 7.90
C ASN A 210 4.33 17.02 9.19
N GLU A 211 4.63 15.73 9.06
CA GLU A 211 4.80 14.80 10.19
C GLU A 211 6.15 14.90 10.92
N LYS A 212 7.01 15.85 10.53
CA LYS A 212 8.32 16.09 11.15
C LYS A 212 9.35 14.96 10.98
N ILE A 213 9.18 14.13 9.98
CA ILE A 213 10.16 13.09 9.60
C ILE A 213 11.23 13.68 8.69
N LEU A 214 10.82 14.55 7.77
CA LEU A 214 11.71 15.19 6.82
C LEU A 214 12.14 16.58 7.32
N SER A 215 13.43 16.91 7.12
CA SER A 215 13.97 18.25 7.41
C SER A 215 13.61 19.24 6.29
N ASP A 216 13.46 20.50 6.66
CA ASP A 216 13.25 21.64 5.77
C ASP A 216 14.37 21.80 4.72
N VAL A 217 15.61 21.45 5.07
CA VAL A 217 16.75 21.49 4.15
C VAL A 217 16.48 20.72 2.87
N ILE A 218 15.92 19.52 2.99
CA ILE A 218 15.62 18.65 1.81
C ILE A 218 14.54 19.29 0.93
N LEU A 219 13.53 19.93 1.53
CA LEU A 219 12.52 20.66 0.76
C LEU A 219 13.10 21.87 0.03
N TYR A 220 14.00 22.61 0.67
CA TYR A 220 14.70 23.73 0.01
C TYR A 220 15.56 23.25 -1.16
N ASP A 221 16.24 22.13 -1.02
CA ASP A 221 17.03 21.54 -2.08
C ASP A 221 16.16 21.06 -3.26
N MET A 222 14.99 20.49 -2.97
CA MET A 222 14.01 20.16 -4.00
C MET A 222 13.49 21.41 -4.75
N VAL A 223 13.17 22.48 -4.04
CA VAL A 223 12.76 23.75 -4.66
C VAL A 223 13.87 24.30 -5.55
N ARG A 224 15.11 24.29 -5.09
CA ARG A 224 16.27 24.71 -5.92
C ARG A 224 16.40 23.87 -7.17
N LEU A 225 16.24 22.54 -7.06
CA LEU A 225 16.26 21.63 -8.20
C LEU A 225 15.18 22.02 -9.22
N PHE A 226 13.96 22.31 -8.79
CA PHE A 226 12.85 22.71 -9.66
C PHE A 226 13.08 24.07 -10.33
N LEU A 227 13.79 24.96 -9.66
CA LEU A 227 14.17 26.27 -10.21
C LEU A 227 15.41 26.22 -11.14
N GLY A 228 15.94 25.01 -11.40
CA GLY A 228 17.12 24.83 -12.26
C GLY A 228 18.43 25.33 -11.63
N GLN A 229 18.46 25.53 -10.31
CA GLN A 229 19.69 25.89 -9.61
C GLN A 229 20.48 24.61 -9.32
N SER A 230 21.69 24.50 -9.88
CA SER A 230 22.61 23.39 -9.54
C SER A 230 23.10 23.54 -8.10
N PHE A 231 23.31 22.41 -7.45
CA PHE A 231 23.89 22.30 -6.10
C PHE A 231 25.36 22.70 -6.10
#